data_c9b3acc39d8b2ecab64ce59ea81c9cf5
#
_entry.id   c9b3acc39d8b2ecab64ce59ea81c9cf5
#
_cell.length_a   1.000
_cell.length_b   1.000
_cell.length_c   1.000
_cell.angle_alpha   90.00
_cell.angle_beta   90.00
_cell.angle_gamma   90.00
#
_symmetry.space_group_name_H-M   'P 1'
#
loop_
_entity.id
_entity.type
_entity.pdbx_description
1 polymer ?
#
loop_
_entity_poly.entity_id
_entity_poly.type
_entity_poly.pdbx_seq_one_letter_code
_entity_poly.pdbx_strand_id
1 'polypeptide(L)'
;MPDPRPHLGEPLALDLLNTRWNGAGGPQDLLADVDGLAIWLGTAGLAERVAADPATLAALRRARDAVHDTVAAGGRDALNAVLAHGRIRRSLTAAGPVAEPDVADPAELPGWLAAADLLDLLDRDADRIRQCAHPDCVLFFYDTSRNGTRRWHSMAACGNRTKAARHYARRS
;
A
#
# COMPACT_ATOMS: atom_id res chain seq x y z
N MET A 1 14.37 8.97 10.61
CA MET A 1 14.86 7.59 10.66
C MET A 1 14.65 6.97 9.27
N PRO A 2 15.57 6.14 8.72
CA PRO A 2 15.33 5.49 7.42
C PRO A 2 14.17 4.50 7.51
N ASP A 3 13.45 4.32 6.40
CA ASP A 3 12.34 3.36 6.31
C ASP A 3 12.89 1.93 6.36
N PRO A 4 12.46 1.08 7.31
CA PRO A 4 12.97 -0.29 7.46
C PRO A 4 12.34 -1.31 6.51
N ARG A 5 11.32 -0.93 5.75
CA ARG A 5 10.60 -1.85 4.87
C ARG A 5 11.48 -2.40 3.75
N PRO A 6 11.37 -3.67 3.39
CA PRO A 6 12.21 -4.29 2.37
C PRO A 6 11.80 -3.94 0.93
N HIS A 7 10.65 -3.31 0.74
CA HIS A 7 10.10 -2.98 -0.57
C HIS A 7 9.33 -1.67 -0.52
N LEU A 8 9.77 -0.71 -1.34
CA LEU A 8 9.23 0.65 -1.44
C LEU A 8 8.95 0.99 -2.91
N GLY A 9 8.18 2.05 -3.15
CA GLY A 9 7.97 2.60 -4.49
C GLY A 9 6.80 1.96 -5.26
N GLU A 10 5.97 1.19 -4.59
CA GLU A 10 4.68 0.76 -5.14
C GLU A 10 3.66 1.92 -5.10
N PRO A 11 2.56 1.87 -5.88
CA PRO A 11 1.42 2.77 -5.72
C PRO A 11 0.96 2.84 -4.27
N LEU A 12 0.38 3.98 -3.87
CA LEU A 12 0.12 4.31 -2.46
C LEU A 12 -0.73 3.26 -1.72
N ALA A 13 -1.73 2.69 -2.40
CA ALA A 13 -2.55 1.61 -1.86
C ALA A 13 -1.72 0.36 -1.52
N LEU A 14 -0.83 -0.04 -2.42
CA LEU A 14 0.01 -1.22 -2.23
C LEU A 14 1.18 -0.93 -1.29
N ASP A 15 1.71 0.29 -1.32
CA ASP A 15 2.71 0.73 -0.35
C ASP A 15 2.16 0.70 1.09
N LEU A 16 0.88 1.06 1.28
CA LEU A 16 0.19 0.94 2.56
C LEU A 16 0.04 -0.52 2.99
N LEU A 17 -0.28 -1.45 2.11
CA LEU A 17 -0.29 -2.90 2.42
C LEU A 17 1.09 -3.39 2.83
N ASN A 18 2.13 -2.91 2.17
CA ASN A 18 3.52 -3.28 2.41
C ASN A 18 4.12 -2.68 3.71
N THR A 19 3.31 -1.99 4.51
CA THR A 19 3.66 -1.66 5.90
C THR A 19 3.70 -2.89 6.81
N ARG A 20 3.17 -4.03 6.36
CA ARG A 20 3.33 -5.36 6.99
C ARG A 20 4.24 -6.23 6.13
N TRP A 21 5.27 -6.83 6.74
CA TRP A 21 6.19 -7.75 6.06
C TRP A 21 6.73 -8.82 7.00
N ASN A 22 7.30 -9.88 6.42
CA ASN A 22 8.03 -10.89 7.18
C ASN A 22 9.52 -10.58 7.16
N GLY A 23 10.08 -10.23 8.33
CA GLY A 23 11.51 -10.03 8.55
C GLY A 23 12.20 -11.27 9.12
N ALA A 24 13.51 -11.20 9.36
CA ALA A 24 14.28 -12.29 9.96
C ALA A 24 13.80 -12.68 11.37
N GLY A 25 13.19 -11.73 12.11
CA GLY A 25 12.63 -11.95 13.44
C GLY A 25 11.13 -12.28 13.46
N GLY A 26 10.51 -12.56 12.31
CA GLY A 26 9.06 -12.81 12.20
C GLY A 26 8.28 -11.64 11.58
N PRO A 27 6.96 -11.65 11.74
CA PRO A 27 6.09 -10.60 11.22
C PRO A 27 6.43 -9.22 11.79
N GLN A 28 6.48 -8.21 10.94
CA GLN A 28 6.74 -6.82 11.25
C GLN A 28 5.57 -5.95 10.79
N ASP A 29 5.31 -4.85 11.50
CA ASP A 29 4.32 -3.86 11.13
C ASP A 29 4.87 -2.44 11.37
N LEU A 30 5.12 -1.68 10.30
CA LEU A 30 5.58 -0.30 10.42
C LEU A 30 4.57 0.58 11.16
N LEU A 31 3.28 0.33 10.97
CA LEU A 31 2.21 1.05 11.65
C LEU A 31 1.89 0.47 13.05
N ALA A 32 2.84 -0.15 13.72
CA ALA A 32 2.68 -0.61 15.11
C ALA A 32 2.53 0.56 16.10
N ASP A 33 3.13 1.71 15.78
CA ASP A 33 3.13 2.92 16.60
C ASP A 33 3.17 4.21 15.76
N VAL A 34 3.20 5.35 16.44
CA VAL A 34 3.21 6.68 15.83
C VAL A 34 4.55 7.00 15.17
N ASP A 35 5.66 6.43 15.65
CA ASP A 35 6.98 6.63 15.05
C ASP A 35 7.04 5.98 13.66
N GLY A 36 6.50 4.78 13.53
CA GLY A 36 6.34 4.13 12.23
C GLY A 36 5.38 4.85 11.29
N LEU A 37 4.30 5.44 11.83
CA LEU A 37 3.42 6.32 11.05
C LEU A 37 4.19 7.52 10.51
N ALA A 38 5.02 8.19 11.34
CA ALA A 38 5.81 9.34 10.91
C ALA A 38 6.76 8.99 9.75
N ILE A 39 7.39 7.81 9.79
CA ILE A 39 8.22 7.29 8.70
C ILE A 39 7.38 7.12 7.43
N TRP A 40 6.21 6.48 7.53
CA TRP A 40 5.34 6.25 6.38
C TRP A 40 4.83 7.54 5.76
N LEU A 41 4.36 8.50 6.58
CA LEU A 41 3.92 9.82 6.11
C LEU A 41 5.04 10.58 5.39
N GLY A 42 6.28 10.48 5.88
CA GLY A 42 7.45 11.06 5.22
C GLY A 42 7.71 10.42 3.84
N THR A 43 7.66 9.11 3.74
CA THR A 43 7.86 8.38 2.48
C THR A 43 6.73 8.65 1.47
N ALA A 44 5.49 8.79 1.96
CA ALA A 44 4.32 9.12 1.15
C ALA A 44 4.23 10.61 0.76
N GLY A 45 5.14 11.47 1.24
CA GLY A 45 5.11 12.91 0.98
C GLY A 45 3.96 13.65 1.69
N LEU A 46 3.46 13.11 2.80
CA LEU A 46 2.31 13.63 3.54
C LEU A 46 2.67 14.27 4.89
N ALA A 47 3.94 14.23 5.32
CA ALA A 47 4.39 14.70 6.63
C ALA A 47 4.08 16.20 6.90
N GLU A 48 4.07 17.04 5.86
CA GLU A 48 3.74 18.48 5.98
C GLU A 48 2.22 18.74 6.00
N ARG A 49 1.40 17.72 5.70
CA ARG A 49 -0.05 17.87 5.54
C ARG A 49 -0.83 17.25 6.69
N VAL A 50 -0.27 16.25 7.35
CA VAL A 50 -0.96 15.41 8.34
C VAL A 50 -0.04 15.15 9.52
N ALA A 51 -0.58 15.29 10.74
CA ALA A 51 0.16 14.98 11.96
C ALA A 51 0.31 13.47 12.13
N ALA A 52 1.51 13.05 12.58
CA ALA A 52 1.74 11.69 13.04
C ALA A 52 1.22 11.58 14.50
N ASP A 53 -0.04 11.23 14.65
CA ASP A 53 -0.72 11.11 15.94
C ASP A 53 -1.56 9.81 16.04
N PRO A 54 -2.09 9.47 17.23
CA PRO A 54 -2.89 8.27 17.41
C PRO A 54 -4.18 8.23 16.57
N ALA A 55 -4.79 9.37 16.26
CA ALA A 55 -6.01 9.43 15.45
C ALA A 55 -5.71 9.06 13.99
N THR A 56 -4.68 9.68 13.42
CA THR A 56 -4.16 9.37 12.07
C THR A 56 -3.71 7.90 11.97
N LEU A 57 -3.01 7.38 12.99
CA LEU A 57 -2.59 5.99 13.02
C LEU A 57 -3.78 5.04 12.97
N ALA A 58 -4.81 5.31 13.77
CA ALA A 58 -6.02 4.49 13.82
C ALA A 58 -6.78 4.54 12.48
N ALA A 59 -6.93 5.73 11.89
CA ALA A 59 -7.56 5.91 10.57
C ALA A 59 -6.81 5.16 9.48
N LEU A 60 -5.48 5.30 9.42
CA LEU A 60 -4.66 4.65 8.40
C LEU A 60 -4.67 3.11 8.53
N ARG A 61 -4.69 2.57 9.76
CA ARG A 61 -4.83 1.12 9.98
C ARG A 61 -6.19 0.61 9.46
N ARG A 62 -7.29 1.32 9.73
CA ARG A 62 -8.61 0.96 9.18
C ARG A 62 -8.61 0.97 7.66
N ALA A 63 -8.02 2.01 7.05
CA ALA A 63 -7.89 2.09 5.60
C ALA A 63 -7.04 0.93 5.03
N ARG A 64 -5.93 0.58 5.67
CA ARG A 64 -5.10 -0.57 5.28
C ARG A 64 -5.88 -1.89 5.29
N ASP A 65 -6.64 -2.11 6.34
CA ASP A 65 -7.43 -3.34 6.48
C ASP A 65 -8.55 -3.38 5.42
N ALA A 66 -9.18 -2.23 5.10
CA ALA A 66 -10.17 -2.11 4.03
C ALA A 66 -9.56 -2.36 2.63
N VAL A 67 -8.40 -1.78 2.34
CA VAL A 67 -7.65 -2.03 1.10
C VAL A 67 -7.27 -3.51 0.98
N HIS A 68 -6.80 -4.11 2.07
CA HIS A 68 -6.44 -5.53 2.09
C HIS A 68 -7.66 -6.43 1.83
N ASP A 69 -8.79 -6.18 2.50
CA ASP A 69 -10.03 -6.94 2.29
C ASP A 69 -10.50 -6.86 0.84
N THR A 70 -10.43 -5.68 0.23
CA THR A 70 -10.80 -5.49 -1.18
C THR A 70 -9.88 -6.30 -2.11
N VAL A 71 -8.57 -6.23 -1.93
CA VAL A 71 -7.59 -6.89 -2.81
C VAL A 71 -7.59 -8.42 -2.61
N ALA A 72 -7.72 -8.89 -1.37
CA ALA A 72 -7.61 -10.30 -1.03
C ALA A 72 -8.94 -11.07 -1.15
N ALA A 73 -10.08 -10.43 -0.84
CA ALA A 73 -11.38 -11.08 -0.74
C ALA A 73 -12.48 -10.43 -1.60
N GLY A 74 -12.20 -9.31 -2.28
CA GLY A 74 -13.19 -8.58 -3.09
C GLY A 74 -14.22 -7.82 -2.26
N GLY A 75 -13.93 -7.57 -0.97
CA GLY A 75 -14.77 -6.78 -0.07
C GLY A 75 -14.89 -5.32 -0.56
N ARG A 76 -16.04 -4.69 -0.35
CA ARG A 76 -16.31 -3.33 -0.83
C ARG A 76 -16.76 -2.37 0.24
N ASP A 77 -17.46 -2.85 1.24
CA ASP A 77 -18.14 -1.99 2.22
C ASP A 77 -17.16 -1.20 3.08
N ALA A 78 -16.09 -1.84 3.54
CA ALA A 78 -15.04 -1.19 4.32
C ALA A 78 -14.29 -0.13 3.49
N LEU A 79 -13.98 -0.42 2.23
CA LEU A 79 -13.33 0.54 1.34
C LEU A 79 -14.24 1.73 1.05
N ASN A 80 -15.52 1.48 0.78
CA ASN A 80 -16.50 2.54 0.57
C ASN A 80 -16.69 3.42 1.81
N ALA A 81 -16.61 2.84 3.02
CA ALA A 81 -16.63 3.61 4.26
C ALA A 81 -15.43 4.56 4.38
N VAL A 82 -14.23 4.11 4.00
CA VAL A 82 -13.03 4.98 3.94
C VAL A 82 -13.21 6.08 2.90
N LEU A 83 -13.68 5.75 1.71
CA LEU A 83 -13.91 6.72 0.61
C LEU A 83 -14.97 7.76 0.96
N ALA A 84 -15.93 7.44 1.82
CA ALA A 84 -16.98 8.37 2.27
C ALA A 84 -16.44 9.56 3.11
N HIS A 85 -15.21 9.48 3.64
CA HIS A 85 -14.58 10.58 4.38
C HIS A 85 -14.11 11.75 3.50
N GLY A 86 -14.10 11.57 2.17
CA GLY A 86 -13.60 12.62 1.28
C GLY A 86 -14.18 12.56 -0.13
N ARG A 87 -13.75 13.51 -0.95
CA ARG A 87 -14.09 13.62 -2.37
C ARG A 87 -12.98 14.35 -3.11
N ILE A 88 -13.00 14.30 -4.44
CA ILE A 88 -12.22 15.21 -5.29
C ILE A 88 -13.03 16.48 -5.53
N ARG A 89 -12.52 17.63 -5.06
CA ARG A 89 -13.05 18.95 -5.36
C ARG A 89 -12.36 19.48 -6.62
N ARG A 90 -13.14 19.82 -7.62
CA ARG A 90 -12.63 20.45 -8.85
C ARG A 90 -12.90 21.95 -8.82
N SER A 91 -11.89 22.73 -9.22
CA SER A 91 -11.99 24.20 -9.31
C SER A 91 -11.23 24.72 -10.52
N LEU A 92 -11.56 25.94 -10.96
CA LEU A 92 -10.83 26.66 -11.98
C LEU A 92 -10.06 27.80 -11.30
N THR A 93 -8.73 27.79 -11.45
CA THR A 93 -7.83 28.85 -10.96
C THR A 93 -7.28 29.68 -12.11
N ALA A 94 -6.56 30.74 -11.82
CA ALA A 94 -5.87 31.53 -12.84
C ALA A 94 -4.82 30.71 -13.63
N ALA A 95 -4.29 29.64 -13.03
CA ALA A 95 -3.34 28.71 -13.65
C ALA A 95 -4.04 27.57 -14.43
N GLY A 96 -5.38 27.47 -14.37
CA GLY A 96 -6.15 26.43 -15.03
C GLY A 96 -6.97 25.56 -14.08
N PRO A 97 -7.55 24.46 -14.56
CA PRO A 97 -8.34 23.55 -13.76
C PRO A 97 -7.49 22.78 -12.76
N VAL A 98 -8.00 22.65 -11.54
CA VAL A 98 -7.37 21.92 -10.42
C VAL A 98 -8.34 20.90 -9.86
N ALA A 99 -7.83 19.74 -9.47
CA ALA A 99 -8.56 18.70 -8.78
C ALA A 99 -7.80 18.33 -7.48
N GLU A 100 -8.42 18.54 -6.33
CA GLU A 100 -7.79 18.40 -5.03
C GLU A 100 -8.62 17.50 -4.12
N PRO A 101 -7.97 16.68 -3.29
CA PRO A 101 -8.64 15.98 -2.20
C PRO A 101 -9.29 16.96 -1.22
N ASP A 102 -10.57 16.76 -0.93
CA ASP A 102 -11.38 17.49 0.04
C ASP A 102 -11.85 16.50 1.11
N VAL A 103 -11.10 16.40 2.18
CA VAL A 103 -11.30 15.49 3.32
C VAL A 103 -11.44 16.35 4.57
N ALA A 104 -12.59 16.23 5.25
CA ALA A 104 -12.93 17.13 6.36
C ALA A 104 -12.04 16.92 7.60
N ASP A 105 -11.69 15.67 7.91
CA ASP A 105 -10.78 15.33 9.00
C ASP A 105 -9.38 15.02 8.43
N PRO A 106 -8.36 15.83 8.72
CA PRO A 106 -7.00 15.57 8.24
C PRO A 106 -6.45 14.19 8.61
N ALA A 107 -6.90 13.59 9.70
CA ALA A 107 -6.48 12.24 10.12
C ALA A 107 -6.92 11.15 9.13
N GLU A 108 -8.01 11.35 8.41
CA GLU A 108 -8.52 10.41 7.40
C GLU A 108 -7.85 10.57 6.02
N LEU A 109 -7.16 11.70 5.78
CA LEU A 109 -6.59 12.02 4.47
C LEU A 109 -5.63 10.94 3.93
N PRO A 110 -4.66 10.40 4.69
CA PRO A 110 -3.74 9.39 4.16
C PRO A 110 -4.44 8.10 3.75
N GLY A 111 -5.40 7.65 4.56
CA GLY A 111 -6.20 6.47 4.27
C GLY A 111 -7.11 6.67 3.07
N TRP A 112 -7.75 7.83 2.98
CA TRP A 112 -8.58 8.21 1.84
C TRP A 112 -7.79 8.24 0.53
N LEU A 113 -6.59 8.82 0.53
CA LEU A 113 -5.71 8.84 -0.65
C LEU A 113 -5.32 7.43 -1.10
N ALA A 114 -4.99 6.54 -0.17
CA ALA A 114 -4.66 5.16 -0.49
C ALA A 114 -5.89 4.41 -1.05
N ALA A 115 -7.09 4.63 -0.51
CA ALA A 115 -8.32 4.04 -1.02
C ALA A 115 -8.66 4.56 -2.43
N ALA A 116 -8.47 5.86 -2.69
CA ALA A 116 -8.68 6.44 -4.02
C ALA A 116 -7.65 5.89 -5.04
N ASP A 117 -6.38 5.78 -4.66
CA ASP A 117 -5.34 5.16 -5.49
C ASP A 117 -5.67 3.70 -5.84
N LEU A 118 -6.25 2.93 -4.90
CA LEU A 118 -6.72 1.58 -5.21
C LEU A 118 -7.80 1.58 -6.29
N LEU A 119 -8.76 2.52 -6.26
CA LEU A 119 -9.78 2.61 -7.33
C LEU A 119 -9.13 2.88 -8.67
N ASP A 120 -8.14 3.78 -8.74
CA ASP A 120 -7.41 4.06 -9.97
C ASP A 120 -6.65 2.83 -10.50
N LEU A 121 -6.08 2.01 -9.60
CA LEU A 121 -5.42 0.76 -9.98
C LEU A 121 -6.42 -0.28 -10.50
N LEU A 122 -7.58 -0.43 -9.84
CA LEU A 122 -8.65 -1.35 -10.25
C LEU A 122 -9.24 -0.96 -11.61
N ASP A 123 -9.44 0.34 -11.84
CA ASP A 123 -9.96 0.86 -13.12
C ASP A 123 -8.95 0.66 -14.27
N ARG A 124 -7.67 0.79 -13.98
CA ARG A 124 -6.59 0.60 -14.96
C ARG A 124 -6.43 -0.85 -15.38
N ASP A 125 -6.21 -1.77 -14.45
CA ASP A 125 -6.08 -3.21 -14.67
C ASP A 125 -5.98 -3.95 -13.30
N ALA A 126 -7.11 -4.46 -12.83
CA ALA A 126 -7.19 -5.17 -11.54
C ALA A 126 -6.29 -6.41 -11.48
N ASP A 127 -6.10 -7.11 -12.62
CA ASP A 127 -5.30 -8.33 -12.68
C ASP A 127 -3.80 -8.10 -12.48
N ARG A 128 -3.37 -6.84 -12.51
CA ARG A 128 -1.98 -6.44 -12.24
C ARG A 128 -1.68 -6.20 -10.77
N ILE A 129 -2.70 -6.11 -9.93
CA ILE A 129 -2.52 -6.08 -8.47
C ILE A 129 -2.23 -7.50 -8.01
N ARG A 130 -1.03 -7.74 -7.49
CA ARG A 130 -0.58 -9.10 -7.16
C ARG A 130 0.08 -9.19 -5.80
N GLN A 131 -0.20 -10.28 -5.10
CA GLN A 131 0.61 -10.69 -3.96
C GLN A 131 1.83 -11.48 -4.45
N CYS A 132 2.95 -11.33 -3.78
CA CYS A 132 4.17 -12.09 -4.08
C CYS A 132 3.94 -13.60 -3.93
N ALA A 133 4.31 -14.38 -4.94
CA ALA A 133 4.11 -15.83 -4.97
C ALA A 133 5.11 -16.64 -4.12
N HIS A 134 5.97 -16.00 -3.32
CA HIS A 134 6.82 -16.70 -2.36
C HIS A 134 5.99 -17.04 -1.11
N PRO A 135 5.99 -18.29 -0.61
CA PRO A 135 5.11 -18.73 0.49
C PRO A 135 5.25 -17.90 1.77
N ASP A 136 6.46 -17.43 2.07
CA ASP A 136 6.73 -16.64 3.28
C ASP A 136 6.67 -15.13 3.03
N CYS A 137 6.10 -14.66 1.90
CA CYS A 137 6.05 -13.25 1.57
C CYS A 137 4.61 -12.75 1.52
N VAL A 138 4.33 -11.70 2.27
CA VAL A 138 3.01 -11.06 2.35
C VAL A 138 2.89 -9.79 1.52
N LEU A 139 3.96 -9.40 0.80
CA LEU A 139 4.03 -8.13 0.07
C LEU A 139 3.22 -8.16 -1.22
N PHE A 140 2.67 -7.01 -1.56
CA PHE A 140 1.92 -6.74 -2.79
C PHE A 140 2.75 -5.90 -3.76
N PHE A 141 2.44 -5.98 -5.04
CA PHE A 141 3.04 -5.16 -6.08
C PHE A 141 2.09 -4.98 -7.26
N TYR A 142 2.27 -3.89 -8.00
CA TYR A 142 1.59 -3.68 -9.27
C TYR A 142 2.48 -4.22 -10.40
N ASP A 143 1.97 -5.16 -11.18
CA ASP A 143 2.74 -5.79 -12.26
C ASP A 143 2.85 -4.85 -13.47
N THR A 144 3.95 -4.11 -13.57
CA THR A 144 4.27 -3.23 -14.69
C THR A 144 4.96 -3.95 -15.85
N SER A 145 5.16 -5.27 -15.77
CA SER A 145 5.80 -6.03 -16.84
C SER A 145 4.93 -6.05 -18.11
N ARG A 146 5.59 -6.15 -19.27
CA ARG A 146 4.90 -6.11 -20.57
C ARG A 146 3.78 -7.15 -20.67
N ASN A 147 4.02 -8.36 -20.18
CA ASN A 147 3.09 -9.49 -20.33
C ASN A 147 2.21 -9.73 -19.08
N GLY A 148 2.32 -8.92 -18.00
CA GLY A 148 1.54 -9.10 -16.78
C GLY A 148 1.79 -10.46 -16.11
N THR A 149 3.00 -11.01 -16.16
CA THR A 149 3.31 -12.37 -15.66
C THR A 149 4.29 -12.40 -14.50
N ARG A 150 4.62 -11.25 -13.94
CA ARG A 150 5.52 -11.13 -12.78
C ARG A 150 4.91 -11.85 -11.57
N ARG A 151 5.69 -12.73 -10.95
CA ARG A 151 5.25 -13.57 -9.82
C ARG A 151 5.76 -13.10 -8.47
N TRP A 152 6.83 -12.31 -8.43
CA TRP A 152 7.50 -11.88 -7.21
C TRP A 152 7.68 -10.37 -7.20
N HIS A 153 7.48 -9.74 -6.05
CA HIS A 153 7.75 -8.32 -5.87
C HIS A 153 9.22 -7.97 -6.18
N SER A 154 10.15 -8.92 -5.98
CA SER A 154 11.56 -8.78 -6.31
C SER A 154 12.17 -10.11 -6.75
N MET A 155 12.84 -10.12 -7.89
CA MET A 155 13.62 -11.29 -8.34
C MET A 155 14.82 -11.54 -7.42
N ALA A 156 15.51 -10.48 -6.99
CA ALA A 156 16.68 -10.59 -6.11
C ALA A 156 16.32 -11.17 -4.73
N ALA A 157 15.20 -10.76 -4.16
CA ALA A 157 14.74 -11.24 -2.87
C ALA A 157 14.00 -12.58 -2.99
N CYS A 158 12.78 -12.59 -3.52
CA CYS A 158 11.90 -13.76 -3.50
C CYS A 158 12.09 -14.71 -4.67
N GLY A 159 12.40 -14.21 -5.87
CA GLY A 159 12.61 -15.06 -7.03
C GLY A 159 13.81 -15.98 -6.87
N ASN A 160 14.94 -15.47 -6.42
CA ASN A 160 16.17 -16.26 -6.21
C ASN A 160 16.00 -17.25 -5.05
N ARG A 161 15.35 -16.88 -3.94
CA ARG A 161 15.04 -17.82 -2.84
C ARG A 161 14.20 -18.99 -3.32
N THR A 162 13.17 -18.73 -4.12
CA THR A 162 12.31 -19.79 -4.69
C THR A 162 13.10 -20.73 -5.63
N LYS A 163 14.01 -20.18 -6.45
CA LYS A 163 14.88 -21.00 -7.32
C LYS A 163 15.83 -21.88 -6.51
N ALA A 164 16.47 -21.33 -5.48
CA ALA A 164 17.36 -22.07 -4.60
C ALA A 164 16.65 -23.23 -3.90
N ALA A 165 15.49 -22.96 -3.28
CA ALA A 165 14.68 -23.99 -2.61
C ALA A 165 14.30 -25.14 -3.56
N ARG A 166 13.89 -24.84 -4.80
CA ARG A 166 13.59 -25.87 -5.81
C ARG A 166 14.81 -26.68 -6.24
N HIS A 167 15.97 -26.04 -6.31
CA HIS A 167 17.22 -26.73 -6.64
C HIS A 167 17.61 -27.74 -5.55
N TYR A 168 17.52 -27.35 -4.26
CA TYR A 168 17.78 -28.26 -3.15
C TYR A 168 16.79 -29.42 -3.08
N ALA A 169 15.48 -29.15 -3.25
CA ALA A 169 14.44 -30.20 -3.22
C ALA A 169 14.56 -31.25 -4.35
N ARG A 170 15.27 -30.95 -5.45
CA ARG A 170 15.54 -31.93 -6.55
C ARG A 170 16.77 -32.79 -6.31
N ARG A 171 17.59 -32.44 -5.32
CA ARG A 171 18.86 -33.16 -5.00
C ARG A 171 18.74 -34.04 -3.76
N SER A 172 17.64 -33.89 -3.02
CA SER A 172 17.23 -34.75 -1.88
C SER A 172 16.30 -35.86 -2.35
#